data_20698cdce19adbd9e3d9838eb1eec46a
#
_entry.id   20698cdce19adbd9e3d9838eb1eec46a
#
_cell.length_a   1.000
_cell.length_b   1.000
_cell.length_c   1.000
_cell.angle_alpha   90.00
_cell.angle_beta   90.00
_cell.angle_gamma   90.00
#
_symmetry.space_group_name_H-M   'P 1'
#
loop_
_entity.id
_entity.type
_entity.pdbx_description
1 polymer ?
#
loop_
_entity_poly.entity_id
_entity_poly.type
_entity_poly.pdbx_seq_one_letter_code
_entity_poly.pdbx_strand_id
1 'polypeptide(L)'
;MAAKDVRFGDNARKRMVHGVNILADAVKVTLGPKGRNVVLDKSFGAPTVTKDGVSVAKEIELKDKFENMGAQMVKEVASQTNDTAGDGTTTATVLAQAIVREGIKAVTAGMNPMDLKRGIDKATIAAVQAIRDLSKPCDDSRNIAQVGTISANGDETIGQLIADAMEKVGKEGVITVEEGRGLEDELDVVEGMQFDRGFLSPYFINNQENMSTELDDPYILLVDKKISNIRELLPVLESVAKAGKPLMIIAEDIEGEALATLVVNNMRGIVKVAAVKAPGFGDRRKEMLQDIAILSGGTVISEEVGLTLENTTLDDLGTAKRVNITKENTTIIDGAGAQGDIEARVEQIRKQIEDSSSDYDKEKLQERVAKLAGGVAVIKVGAGSEVEMKEKKARVEDALHSTRAAVEEGIVPGGGVTLIRAIAALDKVDAINEEQKAGVNILRRAMEAPLRQIVTNAGGEASVVVNRILEGEGSYGYNASTEEFGDMLEMGILDPAKVTRSALQAAASVASLIITTEAMIADEPEEEGSGGGMPDMGGMGGMGGMGGMM
;
A
#
# COMPACT_ATOMS: atom_id res chain seq x y z
N MET A 1 27.59 -3.33 -24.00
CA MET A 1 26.33 -4.00 -23.56
C MET A 1 26.78 -5.36 -23.07
N ALA A 2 26.38 -5.75 -21.86
CA ALA A 2 26.64 -7.09 -21.34
C ALA A 2 25.97 -8.13 -22.25
N ALA A 3 26.59 -9.30 -22.39
CA ALA A 3 25.99 -10.43 -23.10
C ALA A 3 24.69 -10.85 -22.41
N LYS A 4 23.76 -11.43 -23.18
CA LYS A 4 22.46 -11.87 -22.67
C LYS A 4 22.36 -13.40 -22.71
N ASP A 5 21.99 -14.00 -21.59
CA ASP A 5 21.54 -15.39 -21.53
C ASP A 5 20.06 -15.45 -21.89
N VAL A 6 19.72 -16.27 -22.88
CA VAL A 6 18.34 -16.43 -23.37
C VAL A 6 17.88 -17.86 -23.16
N ARG A 7 16.77 -18.03 -22.46
CA ARG A 7 16.16 -19.35 -22.20
C ARG A 7 14.79 -19.43 -22.85
N PHE A 8 14.46 -20.60 -23.40
CA PHE A 8 13.23 -20.82 -24.14
C PHE A 8 12.43 -22.01 -23.61
N GLY A 9 11.14 -22.03 -23.90
CA GLY A 9 10.26 -23.16 -23.73
C GLY A 9 10.24 -23.70 -22.30
N ASP A 10 10.34 -25.02 -22.16
CA ASP A 10 10.25 -25.70 -20.87
C ASP A 10 11.36 -25.32 -19.88
N ASN A 11 12.56 -24.98 -20.36
CA ASN A 11 13.65 -24.57 -19.48
C ASN A 11 13.32 -23.24 -18.81
N ALA A 12 12.85 -22.25 -19.58
CA ALA A 12 12.40 -20.96 -19.08
C ALA A 12 11.24 -21.14 -18.08
N ARG A 13 10.20 -21.88 -18.46
CA ARG A 13 9.01 -22.12 -17.62
C ARG A 13 9.32 -22.79 -16.30
N LYS A 14 10.17 -23.85 -16.29
CA LYS A 14 10.53 -24.57 -15.06
C LYS A 14 11.24 -23.66 -14.06
N ARG A 15 12.19 -22.82 -14.50
CA ARG A 15 12.88 -21.88 -13.62
C ARG A 15 11.94 -20.82 -13.06
N MET A 16 11.09 -20.26 -13.92
CA MET A 16 10.09 -19.27 -13.50
C MET A 16 9.13 -19.84 -12.45
N VAL A 17 8.57 -21.04 -12.69
CA VAL A 17 7.69 -21.74 -11.73
C VAL A 17 8.40 -22.05 -10.42
N HIS A 18 9.71 -22.39 -10.47
CA HIS A 18 10.48 -22.63 -9.26
C HIS A 18 10.58 -21.37 -8.40
N GLY A 19 10.88 -20.23 -9.01
CA GLY A 19 10.89 -18.93 -8.31
C GLY A 19 9.53 -18.55 -7.74
N VAL A 20 8.45 -18.72 -8.52
CA VAL A 20 7.06 -18.55 -8.06
C VAL A 20 6.80 -19.39 -6.81
N ASN A 21 7.21 -20.67 -6.82
CA ASN A 21 6.96 -21.57 -5.71
C ASN A 21 7.75 -21.18 -4.46
N ILE A 22 9.01 -20.80 -4.58
CA ILE A 22 9.84 -20.38 -3.42
C ILE A 22 9.18 -19.20 -2.71
N LEU A 23 8.81 -18.16 -3.46
CA LEU A 23 8.16 -16.98 -2.87
C LEU A 23 6.79 -17.33 -2.26
N ALA A 24 5.93 -17.98 -3.03
CA ALA A 24 4.58 -18.27 -2.57
C ALA A 24 4.57 -19.25 -1.39
N ASP A 25 5.49 -20.23 -1.35
CA ASP A 25 5.58 -21.18 -0.24
C ASP A 25 6.08 -20.51 1.06
N ALA A 26 6.90 -19.46 0.95
CA ALA A 26 7.29 -18.64 2.10
C ALA A 26 6.14 -17.74 2.61
N VAL A 27 5.36 -17.16 1.70
CA VAL A 27 4.25 -16.26 2.04
C VAL A 27 3.04 -17.02 2.60
N LYS A 28 2.64 -18.14 1.97
CA LYS A 28 1.38 -18.85 2.30
C LYS A 28 1.30 -19.42 3.72
N VAL A 29 2.45 -19.58 4.40
CA VAL A 29 2.48 -20.08 5.80
C VAL A 29 1.84 -19.11 6.78
N THR A 30 1.69 -17.85 6.40
CA THR A 30 1.09 -16.79 7.22
C THR A 30 -0.43 -16.77 7.13
N LEU A 31 -1.04 -17.47 6.15
CA LEU A 31 -2.47 -17.35 5.84
C LEU A 31 -3.38 -17.97 6.90
N GLY A 32 -4.40 -17.21 7.29
CA GLY A 32 -5.48 -17.65 8.17
C GLY A 32 -5.17 -17.58 9.66
N PRO A 33 -6.15 -17.91 10.53
CA PRO A 33 -6.06 -17.70 11.98
C PRO A 33 -4.95 -18.52 12.65
N LYS A 34 -4.58 -19.68 12.09
CA LYS A 34 -3.46 -20.51 12.55
C LYS A 34 -2.22 -20.36 11.66
N GLY A 35 -2.15 -19.27 10.88
CA GLY A 35 -0.95 -18.87 10.15
C GLY A 35 0.22 -18.57 11.08
N ARG A 36 1.45 -18.81 10.59
CA ARG A 36 2.68 -18.68 11.38
C ARG A 36 3.50 -17.48 10.95
N ASN A 37 4.32 -16.98 11.86
CA ASN A 37 5.24 -15.89 11.60
C ASN A 37 6.37 -16.33 10.67
N VAL A 38 6.87 -15.38 9.89
CA VAL A 38 8.11 -15.47 9.13
C VAL A 38 9.13 -14.53 9.78
N VAL A 39 10.37 -14.98 9.89
CA VAL A 39 11.47 -14.17 10.41
C VAL A 39 12.31 -13.68 9.24
N LEU A 40 12.50 -12.38 9.15
CA LEU A 40 13.26 -11.71 8.11
C LEU A 40 14.57 -11.21 8.68
N ASP A 41 15.69 -11.54 8.03
CA ASP A 41 17.00 -11.00 8.37
C ASP A 41 17.10 -9.52 7.99
N LYS A 42 17.79 -8.74 8.81
CA LYS A 42 18.09 -7.33 8.49
C LYS A 42 19.60 -7.11 8.49
N SER A 43 20.08 -6.32 7.55
CA SER A 43 21.50 -5.94 7.46
C SER A 43 22.01 -5.23 8.72
N PHE A 44 21.12 -4.57 9.45
CA PHE A 44 21.41 -3.89 10.73
C PHE A 44 20.22 -4.02 11.67
N GLY A 45 20.48 -4.32 12.95
CA GLY A 45 19.45 -4.45 13.99
C GLY A 45 18.96 -5.88 14.22
N ALA A 46 17.85 -6.02 14.94
CA ALA A 46 17.21 -7.31 15.20
C ALA A 46 16.42 -7.80 13.99
N PRO A 47 16.30 -9.14 13.77
CA PRO A 47 15.42 -9.68 12.76
C PRO A 47 13.98 -9.21 12.94
N THR A 48 13.30 -8.98 11.83
CA THR A 48 11.86 -8.64 11.84
C THR A 48 11.03 -9.92 11.85
N VAL A 49 10.01 -9.95 12.70
CA VAL A 49 9.03 -11.04 12.76
C VAL A 49 7.72 -10.48 12.22
N THR A 50 7.15 -11.12 11.19
CA THR A 50 5.94 -10.64 10.55
C THR A 50 5.03 -11.77 10.09
N LYS A 51 3.73 -11.48 9.94
CA LYS A 51 2.74 -12.29 9.23
C LYS A 51 2.26 -11.61 7.95
N ASP A 52 2.66 -10.37 7.70
CA ASP A 52 2.27 -9.65 6.49
C ASP A 52 2.93 -10.27 5.25
N GLY A 53 2.07 -10.66 4.29
CA GLY A 53 2.49 -11.33 3.07
C GLY A 53 3.30 -10.44 2.13
N VAL A 54 3.03 -9.13 2.07
CA VAL A 54 3.78 -8.22 1.20
C VAL A 54 5.18 -7.97 1.74
N SER A 55 5.34 -7.84 3.05
CA SER A 55 6.65 -7.70 3.71
C SER A 55 7.52 -8.92 3.47
N VAL A 56 6.94 -10.13 3.62
CA VAL A 56 7.66 -11.38 3.31
C VAL A 56 8.04 -11.44 1.82
N ALA A 57 7.13 -11.10 0.92
CA ALA A 57 7.38 -11.14 -0.52
C ALA A 57 8.48 -10.16 -0.94
N LYS A 58 8.52 -8.95 -0.36
CA LYS A 58 9.51 -7.91 -0.66
C LYS A 58 10.95 -8.33 -0.35
N GLU A 59 11.18 -9.12 0.69
CA GLU A 59 12.51 -9.57 1.11
C GLU A 59 13.07 -10.74 0.29
N ILE A 60 12.24 -11.41 -0.51
CA ILE A 60 12.69 -12.58 -1.28
C ILE A 60 13.38 -12.13 -2.56
N GLU A 61 14.67 -12.44 -2.64
CA GLU A 61 15.51 -12.29 -3.83
C GLU A 61 16.33 -13.56 -4.05
N LEU A 62 16.31 -14.08 -5.29
CA LEU A 62 16.94 -15.35 -5.62
C LEU A 62 18.23 -15.14 -6.43
N LYS A 63 19.23 -15.97 -6.18
CA LYS A 63 20.52 -15.89 -6.87
C LYS A 63 20.43 -16.19 -8.36
N ASP A 64 19.62 -17.18 -8.76
CA ASP A 64 19.38 -17.48 -10.17
C ASP A 64 18.46 -16.41 -10.76
N LYS A 65 18.94 -15.68 -11.76
CA LYS A 65 18.22 -14.55 -12.38
C LYS A 65 16.89 -14.96 -12.98
N PHE A 66 16.78 -16.17 -13.54
CA PHE A 66 15.55 -16.67 -14.16
C PHE A 66 14.52 -17.11 -13.11
N GLU A 67 14.97 -17.75 -12.04
CA GLU A 67 14.10 -18.05 -10.89
C GLU A 67 13.64 -16.76 -10.22
N ASN A 68 14.56 -15.80 -10.06
CA ASN A 68 14.23 -14.50 -9.49
C ASN A 68 13.17 -13.74 -10.32
N MET A 69 13.20 -13.81 -11.65
CA MET A 69 12.12 -13.23 -12.48
C MET A 69 10.75 -13.80 -12.12
N GLY A 70 10.65 -15.12 -11.90
CA GLY A 70 9.40 -15.75 -11.46
C GLY A 70 8.95 -15.26 -10.06
N ALA A 71 9.89 -15.17 -9.13
CA ALA A 71 9.62 -14.61 -7.80
C ALA A 71 9.16 -13.14 -7.89
N GLN A 72 9.85 -12.29 -8.67
CA GLN A 72 9.51 -10.88 -8.84
C GLN A 72 8.11 -10.68 -9.45
N MET A 73 7.68 -11.54 -10.38
CA MET A 73 6.32 -11.46 -10.93
C MET A 73 5.25 -11.73 -9.86
N VAL A 74 5.46 -12.67 -8.95
CA VAL A 74 4.52 -12.91 -7.84
C VAL A 74 4.63 -11.84 -6.75
N LYS A 75 5.81 -11.28 -6.54
CA LYS A 75 6.01 -10.09 -5.70
C LYS A 75 5.16 -8.92 -6.20
N GLU A 76 5.08 -8.73 -7.52
CA GLU A 76 4.22 -7.71 -8.14
C GLU A 76 2.74 -7.95 -7.82
N VAL A 77 2.27 -9.22 -7.80
CA VAL A 77 0.90 -9.55 -7.39
C VAL A 77 0.60 -9.07 -5.97
N ALA A 78 1.51 -9.35 -5.03
CA ALA A 78 1.35 -8.93 -3.64
C ALA A 78 1.36 -7.40 -3.53
N SER A 79 2.29 -6.71 -4.21
CA SER A 79 2.38 -5.25 -4.21
C SER A 79 1.15 -4.58 -4.82
N GLN A 80 0.68 -5.04 -5.98
CA GLN A 80 -0.51 -4.51 -6.64
C GLN A 80 -1.77 -4.69 -5.79
N THR A 81 -1.90 -5.83 -5.09
CA THR A 81 -3.02 -6.09 -4.20
C THR A 81 -2.97 -5.15 -2.99
N ASN A 82 -1.80 -4.96 -2.42
CA ASN A 82 -1.58 -4.01 -1.34
C ASN A 82 -1.93 -2.56 -1.75
N ASP A 83 -1.45 -2.11 -2.90
CA ASP A 83 -1.70 -0.76 -3.41
C ASP A 83 -3.20 -0.50 -3.69
N THR A 84 -3.94 -1.54 -4.11
CA THR A 84 -5.35 -1.42 -4.47
C THR A 84 -6.30 -1.55 -3.28
N ALA A 85 -6.01 -2.47 -2.35
CA ALA A 85 -6.92 -2.86 -1.28
C ALA A 85 -6.31 -2.79 0.12
N GLY A 86 -4.99 -2.63 0.23
CA GLY A 86 -4.25 -2.53 1.49
C GLY A 86 -4.17 -3.83 2.29
N ASP A 87 -4.79 -4.91 1.81
CA ASP A 87 -4.83 -6.24 2.44
C ASP A 87 -5.00 -7.33 1.37
N GLY A 88 -4.99 -8.61 1.76
CA GLY A 88 -5.21 -9.76 0.87
C GLY A 88 -3.99 -10.20 0.07
N THR A 89 -2.81 -9.71 0.38
CA THR A 89 -1.54 -9.98 -0.31
C THR A 89 -1.17 -11.45 -0.30
N THR A 90 -1.37 -12.14 0.83
CA THR A 90 -1.16 -13.58 0.97
C THR A 90 -2.16 -14.38 0.13
N THR A 91 -3.44 -14.01 0.15
CA THR A 91 -4.49 -14.64 -0.67
C THR A 91 -4.18 -14.50 -2.16
N ALA A 92 -3.77 -13.33 -2.62
CA ALA A 92 -3.38 -13.07 -4.00
C ALA A 92 -2.17 -13.92 -4.43
N THR A 93 -1.17 -14.04 -3.57
CA THR A 93 0.01 -14.88 -3.80
C THR A 93 -0.34 -16.37 -3.93
N VAL A 94 -1.22 -16.88 -3.07
CA VAL A 94 -1.71 -18.26 -3.12
C VAL A 94 -2.51 -18.54 -4.39
N LEU A 95 -3.39 -17.61 -4.78
CA LEU A 95 -4.14 -17.69 -6.02
C LEU A 95 -3.22 -17.69 -7.24
N ALA A 96 -2.25 -16.78 -7.30
CA ALA A 96 -1.28 -16.70 -8.40
C ALA A 96 -0.49 -18.01 -8.54
N GLN A 97 0.03 -18.56 -7.44
CA GLN A 97 0.72 -19.83 -7.44
C GLN A 97 -0.17 -20.96 -7.99
N ALA A 98 -1.42 -21.02 -7.55
CA ALA A 98 -2.36 -22.05 -7.97
C ALA A 98 -2.68 -21.97 -9.48
N ILE A 99 -2.94 -20.75 -9.99
CA ILE A 99 -3.20 -20.51 -11.42
C ILE A 99 -1.96 -20.89 -12.25
N VAL A 100 -0.76 -20.46 -11.84
CA VAL A 100 0.49 -20.80 -12.53
C VAL A 100 0.73 -22.30 -12.56
N ARG A 101 0.59 -22.99 -11.42
CA ARG A 101 0.80 -24.45 -11.34
C ARG A 101 -0.15 -25.23 -12.26
N GLU A 102 -1.43 -24.89 -12.24
CA GLU A 102 -2.42 -25.57 -13.10
C GLU A 102 -2.25 -25.17 -14.57
N GLY A 103 -1.97 -23.89 -14.85
CA GLY A 103 -1.77 -23.39 -16.21
C GLY A 103 -0.56 -24.00 -16.90
N ILE A 104 0.58 -24.10 -16.22
CA ILE A 104 1.80 -24.70 -16.79
C ILE A 104 1.62 -26.20 -17.06
N LYS A 105 0.84 -26.94 -16.27
CA LYS A 105 0.48 -28.33 -16.59
C LYS A 105 -0.24 -28.42 -17.93
N ALA A 106 -1.21 -27.53 -18.17
CA ALA A 106 -1.95 -27.49 -19.42
C ALA A 106 -1.07 -27.11 -20.63
N VAL A 107 -0.17 -26.12 -20.47
CA VAL A 107 0.80 -25.72 -21.52
C VAL A 107 1.76 -26.86 -21.81
N THR A 108 2.28 -27.54 -20.79
CA THR A 108 3.18 -28.70 -20.97
C THR A 108 2.47 -29.87 -21.65
N ALA A 109 1.15 -30.00 -21.45
CA ALA A 109 0.32 -30.98 -22.18
C ALA A 109 0.03 -30.57 -23.63
N GLY A 110 0.53 -29.41 -24.10
CA GLY A 110 0.43 -28.97 -25.49
C GLY A 110 -0.78 -28.06 -25.79
N MET A 111 -1.50 -27.58 -24.77
CA MET A 111 -2.59 -26.61 -24.96
C MET A 111 -2.05 -25.23 -25.32
N ASN A 112 -2.79 -24.50 -26.15
CA ASN A 112 -2.42 -23.14 -26.55
C ASN A 112 -2.48 -22.17 -25.36
N PRO A 113 -1.35 -21.58 -24.92
CA PRO A 113 -1.32 -20.71 -23.75
C PRO A 113 -2.14 -19.43 -23.91
N MET A 114 -2.29 -18.91 -25.13
CA MET A 114 -3.07 -17.70 -25.39
C MET A 114 -4.57 -17.96 -25.24
N ASP A 115 -5.06 -19.16 -25.62
CA ASP A 115 -6.45 -19.52 -25.40
C ASP A 115 -6.73 -19.90 -23.94
N LEU A 116 -5.78 -20.54 -23.26
CA LEU A 116 -5.86 -20.72 -21.81
C LEU A 116 -6.01 -19.37 -21.09
N LYS A 117 -5.18 -18.36 -21.45
CA LYS A 117 -5.29 -17.00 -20.94
C LYS A 117 -6.68 -16.41 -21.18
N ARG A 118 -7.20 -16.47 -22.39
CA ARG A 118 -8.54 -15.95 -22.72
C ARG A 118 -9.63 -16.59 -21.86
N GLY A 119 -9.50 -17.90 -21.59
CA GLY A 119 -10.41 -18.63 -20.70
C GLY A 119 -10.31 -18.14 -19.25
N ILE A 120 -9.09 -17.95 -18.73
CA ILE A 120 -8.83 -17.39 -17.39
C ILE A 120 -9.41 -15.98 -17.29
N ASP A 121 -9.16 -15.11 -18.28
CA ASP A 121 -9.64 -13.72 -18.28
C ASP A 121 -11.18 -13.65 -18.20
N LYS A 122 -11.88 -14.44 -19.03
CA LYS A 122 -13.35 -14.52 -19.01
C LYS A 122 -13.89 -15.04 -17.67
N ALA A 123 -13.26 -16.08 -17.14
CA ALA A 123 -13.63 -16.65 -15.84
C ALA A 123 -13.39 -15.66 -14.70
N THR A 124 -12.30 -14.89 -14.74
CA THR A 124 -12.01 -13.85 -13.75
C THR A 124 -13.08 -12.77 -13.74
N ILE A 125 -13.51 -12.30 -14.90
CA ILE A 125 -14.58 -11.29 -15.00
C ILE A 125 -15.87 -11.82 -14.38
N ALA A 126 -16.26 -13.07 -14.68
CA ALA A 126 -17.46 -13.69 -14.13
C ALA A 126 -17.37 -13.88 -12.61
N ALA A 127 -16.23 -14.34 -12.11
CA ALA A 127 -15.99 -14.52 -10.67
C ALA A 127 -16.00 -13.19 -9.90
N VAL A 128 -15.37 -12.14 -10.44
CA VAL A 128 -15.37 -10.79 -9.84
C VAL A 128 -16.79 -10.23 -9.75
N GLN A 129 -17.59 -10.42 -10.80
CA GLN A 129 -19.00 -9.99 -10.76
C GLN A 129 -19.78 -10.77 -9.70
N ALA A 130 -19.58 -12.08 -9.59
CA ALA A 130 -20.22 -12.89 -8.56
C ALA A 130 -19.81 -12.47 -7.13
N ILE A 131 -18.55 -12.09 -6.92
CA ILE A 131 -18.08 -11.55 -5.61
C ILE A 131 -18.83 -10.25 -5.27
N ARG A 132 -18.98 -9.34 -6.24
CA ARG A 132 -19.75 -8.10 -6.07
C ARG A 132 -21.22 -8.37 -5.75
N ASP A 133 -21.84 -9.32 -6.45
CA ASP A 133 -23.25 -9.69 -6.25
C ASP A 133 -23.48 -10.33 -4.85
N LEU A 134 -22.46 -10.96 -4.26
CA LEU A 134 -22.50 -11.54 -2.92
C LEU A 134 -22.25 -10.49 -1.82
N SER A 135 -21.73 -9.31 -2.16
CA SER A 135 -21.38 -8.28 -1.20
C SER A 135 -22.61 -7.70 -0.51
N LYS A 136 -22.46 -7.44 0.79
CA LYS A 136 -23.43 -6.73 1.63
C LYS A 136 -22.81 -5.43 2.14
N PRO A 137 -23.58 -4.33 2.26
CA PRO A 137 -23.06 -3.08 2.82
C PRO A 137 -22.46 -3.29 4.22
N CYS A 138 -21.35 -2.58 4.51
CA CYS A 138 -20.70 -2.56 5.82
C CYS A 138 -21.05 -1.25 6.53
N ASP A 139 -22.27 -1.17 7.07
CA ASP A 139 -22.81 0.06 7.68
C ASP A 139 -22.80 0.06 9.20
N ASP A 140 -22.68 -1.13 9.80
CA ASP A 140 -22.75 -1.35 11.25
C ASP A 140 -21.34 -1.35 11.87
N SER A 141 -21.16 -0.63 12.97
CA SER A 141 -19.94 -0.59 13.78
C SER A 141 -19.48 -2.01 14.20
N ARG A 142 -20.42 -2.92 14.44
CA ARG A 142 -20.11 -4.32 14.72
C ARG A 142 -19.42 -5.02 13.56
N ASN A 143 -19.89 -4.81 12.32
CA ASN A 143 -19.28 -5.40 11.14
C ASN A 143 -17.87 -4.83 10.91
N ILE A 144 -17.69 -3.54 11.14
CA ILE A 144 -16.38 -2.86 11.07
C ILE A 144 -15.42 -3.49 12.10
N ALA A 145 -15.84 -3.65 13.35
CA ALA A 145 -15.04 -4.28 14.38
C ALA A 145 -14.67 -5.73 14.03
N GLN A 146 -15.60 -6.51 13.46
CA GLN A 146 -15.36 -7.88 13.03
C GLN A 146 -14.35 -7.98 11.88
N VAL A 147 -14.48 -7.13 10.87
CA VAL A 147 -13.49 -7.06 9.77
C VAL A 147 -12.12 -6.70 10.32
N GLY A 148 -12.03 -5.66 11.18
CA GLY A 148 -10.78 -5.28 11.83
C GLY A 148 -10.17 -6.40 12.66
N THR A 149 -10.98 -7.12 13.42
CA THR A 149 -10.56 -8.29 14.21
C THR A 149 -9.98 -9.40 13.32
N ILE A 150 -10.63 -9.73 12.21
CA ILE A 150 -10.16 -10.79 11.29
C ILE A 150 -8.83 -10.37 10.64
N SER A 151 -8.72 -9.16 10.13
CA SER A 151 -7.49 -8.64 9.54
C SER A 151 -6.36 -8.52 10.58
N ALA A 152 -6.70 -8.19 11.84
CA ALA A 152 -5.77 -8.18 12.97
C ALA A 152 -5.44 -9.58 13.54
N ASN A 153 -5.65 -10.66 12.77
CA ASN A 153 -5.39 -12.05 13.20
C ASN A 153 -6.17 -12.52 14.46
N GLY A 154 -7.38 -12.03 14.65
CA GLY A 154 -8.27 -12.39 15.75
C GLY A 154 -8.12 -11.49 16.99
N ASP A 155 -7.43 -10.37 16.89
CA ASP A 155 -7.30 -9.40 17.98
C ASP A 155 -8.54 -8.49 18.04
N GLU A 156 -9.46 -8.80 18.93
CA GLU A 156 -10.71 -8.06 19.12
C GLU A 156 -10.47 -6.62 19.60
N THR A 157 -9.37 -6.38 20.32
CA THR A 157 -9.02 -5.05 20.84
C THR A 157 -8.72 -4.10 19.69
N ILE A 158 -7.95 -4.56 18.71
CA ILE A 158 -7.63 -3.77 17.50
C ILE A 158 -8.91 -3.52 16.69
N GLY A 159 -9.74 -4.56 16.49
CA GLY A 159 -11.00 -4.40 15.76
C GLY A 159 -11.92 -3.36 16.38
N GLN A 160 -12.09 -3.39 17.70
CA GLN A 160 -12.91 -2.43 18.42
C GLN A 160 -12.32 -1.02 18.36
N LEU A 161 -11.01 -0.89 18.52
CA LEU A 161 -10.31 0.41 18.46
C LEU A 161 -10.50 1.11 17.11
N ILE A 162 -10.48 0.36 16.00
CA ILE A 162 -10.73 0.89 14.66
C ILE A 162 -12.20 1.29 14.50
N ALA A 163 -13.13 0.48 14.99
CA ALA A 163 -14.56 0.79 14.95
C ALA A 163 -14.86 2.08 15.74
N ASP A 164 -14.30 2.22 16.94
CA ASP A 164 -14.43 3.43 17.77
C ASP A 164 -13.80 4.66 17.10
N ALA A 165 -12.67 4.49 16.40
CA ALA A 165 -12.05 5.55 15.62
C ALA A 165 -12.96 6.00 14.47
N MET A 166 -13.51 5.05 13.70
CA MET A 166 -14.45 5.35 12.60
C MET A 166 -15.75 5.98 13.09
N GLU A 167 -16.24 5.62 14.26
CA GLU A 167 -17.43 6.24 14.86
C GLU A 167 -17.16 7.71 15.21
N LYS A 168 -15.97 8.03 15.73
CA LYS A 168 -15.60 9.40 16.13
C LYS A 168 -15.38 10.33 14.96
N VAL A 169 -14.68 9.89 13.90
CA VAL A 169 -14.34 10.74 12.75
C VAL A 169 -15.24 10.52 11.53
N GLY A 170 -16.14 9.56 11.60
CA GLY A 170 -17.00 9.17 10.47
C GLY A 170 -16.31 8.16 9.53
N LYS A 171 -17.12 7.56 8.64
CA LYS A 171 -16.65 6.53 7.70
C LYS A 171 -15.60 7.03 6.71
N GLU A 172 -15.69 8.29 6.33
CA GLU A 172 -14.78 9.02 5.43
C GLU A 172 -13.64 9.72 6.19
N GLY A 173 -13.66 9.63 7.52
CA GLY A 173 -12.72 10.29 8.40
C GLY A 173 -11.30 9.73 8.29
N VAL A 174 -10.33 10.58 8.61
CA VAL A 174 -8.92 10.21 8.56
C VAL A 174 -8.53 9.51 9.86
N ILE A 175 -7.95 8.33 9.73
CA ILE A 175 -7.38 7.57 10.85
C ILE A 175 -5.92 7.32 10.53
N THR A 176 -5.03 7.64 11.46
CA THR A 176 -3.58 7.40 11.38
C THR A 176 -3.13 6.50 12.51
N VAL A 177 -2.04 5.77 12.29
CA VAL A 177 -1.46 4.87 13.28
C VAL A 177 -0.06 5.36 13.63
N GLU A 178 0.19 5.61 14.91
CA GLU A 178 1.47 6.09 15.42
C GLU A 178 2.02 5.16 16.50
N GLU A 179 3.32 5.25 16.73
CA GLU A 179 3.96 4.57 17.86
C GLU A 179 3.62 5.31 19.16
N GLY A 180 3.01 4.60 20.10
CA GLY A 180 2.71 5.09 21.43
C GLY A 180 3.97 5.07 22.33
N ARG A 181 3.90 5.77 23.45
CA ARG A 181 4.97 5.74 24.46
C ARG A 181 4.68 4.78 25.62
N GLY A 182 3.46 4.27 25.68
CA GLY A 182 2.96 3.38 26.73
C GLY A 182 2.93 1.91 26.32
N LEU A 183 2.41 1.08 27.21
CA LEU A 183 2.16 -0.35 26.95
C LEU A 183 0.77 -0.60 26.36
N GLU A 184 -0.15 0.33 26.56
CA GLU A 184 -1.54 0.24 26.12
C GLU A 184 -1.77 1.08 24.85
N ASP A 185 -2.74 0.65 24.03
CA ASP A 185 -3.16 1.41 22.86
C ASP A 185 -4.06 2.57 23.29
N GLU A 186 -3.90 3.71 22.64
CA GLU A 186 -4.67 4.91 22.91
C GLU A 186 -5.32 5.42 21.62
N LEU A 187 -6.52 5.97 21.72
CA LEU A 187 -7.22 6.62 20.62
C LEU A 187 -7.44 8.09 20.95
N ASP A 188 -6.73 8.95 20.25
CA ASP A 188 -6.92 10.40 20.30
C ASP A 188 -7.63 10.90 19.05
N VAL A 189 -8.46 11.93 19.20
CA VAL A 189 -9.01 12.69 18.07
C VAL A 189 -8.47 14.11 18.16
N VAL A 190 -7.81 14.53 17.09
CA VAL A 190 -7.15 15.82 17.01
C VAL A 190 -7.63 16.61 15.79
N GLU A 191 -7.44 17.92 15.81
CA GLU A 191 -7.70 18.75 14.64
C GLU A 191 -6.76 18.34 13.50
N GLY A 192 -7.30 18.18 12.30
CA GLY A 192 -6.49 17.73 11.18
C GLY A 192 -7.30 17.56 9.91
N MET A 193 -6.59 17.34 8.80
CA MET A 193 -7.20 17.20 7.48
C MET A 193 -6.32 16.35 6.57
N GLN A 194 -6.96 15.59 5.67
CA GLN A 194 -6.30 14.92 4.56
C GLN A 194 -6.80 15.46 3.21
N PHE A 195 -5.89 15.56 2.24
CA PHE A 195 -6.23 15.89 0.86
C PHE A 195 -5.42 15.07 -0.15
N ASP A 196 -5.99 14.89 -1.35
CA ASP A 196 -5.53 13.99 -2.40
C ASP A 196 -4.40 14.63 -3.23
N ARG A 197 -3.27 14.87 -2.60
CA ARG A 197 -2.03 15.30 -3.26
C ARG A 197 -0.85 14.70 -2.50
N GLY A 198 0.00 13.99 -3.19
CA GLY A 198 1.22 13.43 -2.63
C GLY A 198 2.46 14.29 -2.91
N PHE A 199 3.61 13.79 -2.51
CA PHE A 199 4.88 14.48 -2.71
C PHE A 199 5.21 14.68 -4.20
N LEU A 200 5.79 15.84 -4.53
CA LEU A 200 6.22 16.18 -5.89
C LEU A 200 7.45 15.39 -6.36
N SER A 201 8.20 14.80 -5.44
CA SER A 201 9.39 14.02 -5.76
C SER A 201 9.56 12.86 -4.77
N PRO A 202 9.87 11.64 -5.24
CA PRO A 202 10.19 10.50 -4.38
C PRO A 202 11.43 10.74 -3.50
N TYR A 203 12.28 11.68 -3.84
CA TYR A 203 13.46 12.04 -3.04
C TYR A 203 13.13 12.77 -1.74
N PHE A 204 11.88 13.12 -1.49
CA PHE A 204 11.42 13.60 -0.19
C PHE A 204 11.13 12.47 0.80
N ILE A 205 11.01 11.22 0.34
CA ILE A 205 10.72 10.06 1.19
C ILE A 205 11.81 9.91 2.26
N ASN A 206 11.41 9.88 3.52
CA ASN A 206 12.29 9.63 4.66
C ASN A 206 11.92 8.38 5.45
N ASN A 207 10.70 7.86 5.25
CA ASN A 207 10.27 6.56 5.75
C ASN A 207 10.16 5.59 4.56
N GLN A 208 11.13 4.70 4.41
CA GLN A 208 11.17 3.74 3.31
C GLN A 208 10.25 2.54 3.51
N GLU A 209 9.87 2.23 4.73
CA GLU A 209 8.96 1.12 5.03
C GLU A 209 7.55 1.44 4.47
N ASN A 210 7.06 2.65 4.72
CA ASN A 210 5.75 3.11 4.26
C ASN A 210 5.80 3.94 2.97
N MET A 211 6.99 4.11 2.37
CA MET A 211 7.19 4.97 1.19
C MET A 211 6.59 6.37 1.37
N SER A 212 6.74 6.95 2.57
CA SER A 212 6.16 8.23 2.98
C SER A 212 7.21 9.26 3.40
N THR A 213 6.77 10.51 3.48
CA THR A 213 7.53 11.60 4.07
C THR A 213 6.83 12.03 5.35
N GLU A 214 7.50 11.89 6.48
CA GLU A 214 7.01 12.27 7.80
C GLU A 214 7.77 13.49 8.30
N LEU A 215 7.05 14.54 8.64
CA LEU A 215 7.61 15.80 9.17
C LEU A 215 7.01 16.04 10.55
N ASP A 216 7.85 16.06 11.58
CA ASP A 216 7.45 16.37 12.96
C ASP A 216 7.65 17.86 13.25
N ASP A 217 6.66 18.50 13.84
CA ASP A 217 6.59 19.94 14.14
C ASP A 217 6.95 20.86 12.95
N PRO A 218 6.46 20.58 11.73
CA PRO A 218 6.84 21.36 10.55
C PRO A 218 6.22 22.75 10.53
N TYR A 219 6.92 23.68 9.86
CA TYR A 219 6.29 24.85 9.27
C TYR A 219 5.57 24.47 7.99
N ILE A 220 4.44 25.15 7.71
CA ILE A 220 3.61 24.93 6.52
C ILE A 220 3.52 26.24 5.75
N LEU A 221 4.10 26.28 4.56
CA LEU A 221 4.04 27.41 3.64
C LEU A 221 2.93 27.16 2.60
N LEU A 222 1.97 28.07 2.53
CA LEU A 222 0.82 28.01 1.61
C LEU A 222 0.96 29.09 0.55
N VAL A 223 0.98 28.70 -0.74
CA VAL A 223 1.21 29.62 -1.85
C VAL A 223 0.19 29.42 -2.97
N ASP A 224 -0.54 30.47 -3.33
CA ASP A 224 -1.50 30.44 -4.44
C ASP A 224 -0.86 30.87 -5.77
N LYS A 225 0.30 30.32 -6.09
CA LYS A 225 0.95 30.44 -7.40
C LYS A 225 1.90 29.28 -7.66
N LYS A 226 2.36 29.18 -8.90
CA LYS A 226 3.46 28.29 -9.27
C LYS A 226 4.80 28.86 -8.82
N ILE A 227 5.67 27.98 -8.35
CA ILE A 227 7.03 28.33 -7.93
C ILE A 227 8.01 27.63 -8.86
N SER A 228 8.67 28.39 -9.72
CA SER A 228 9.72 27.88 -10.62
C SER A 228 11.10 28.45 -10.29
N ASN A 229 11.15 29.63 -9.66
CA ASN A 229 12.37 30.33 -9.30
C ASN A 229 12.68 30.16 -7.81
N ILE A 230 13.80 29.51 -7.50
CA ILE A 230 14.23 29.27 -6.12
C ILE A 230 14.53 30.56 -5.36
N ARG A 231 14.90 31.64 -6.04
CA ARG A 231 15.27 32.91 -5.39
C ARG A 231 14.13 33.51 -4.56
N GLU A 232 12.89 33.30 -4.99
CA GLU A 232 11.72 33.76 -4.25
C GLU A 232 11.54 33.03 -2.92
N LEU A 233 11.98 31.75 -2.83
CA LEU A 233 11.91 30.93 -1.63
C LEU A 233 13.09 31.12 -0.67
N LEU A 234 14.22 31.70 -1.14
CA LEU A 234 15.44 31.77 -0.32
C LEU A 234 15.24 32.41 1.05
N PRO A 235 14.52 33.54 1.20
CA PRO A 235 14.33 34.18 2.52
C PRO A 235 13.61 33.27 3.51
N VAL A 236 12.59 32.55 3.03
CA VAL A 236 11.82 31.60 3.86
C VAL A 236 12.70 30.39 4.21
N LEU A 237 13.40 29.81 3.24
CA LEU A 237 14.27 28.65 3.46
C LEU A 237 15.40 28.97 4.46
N GLU A 238 16.02 30.15 4.38
CA GLU A 238 17.04 30.59 5.34
C GLU A 238 16.47 30.76 6.75
N SER A 239 15.28 31.32 6.87
CA SER A 239 14.59 31.51 8.14
C SER A 239 14.24 30.18 8.80
N VAL A 240 13.69 29.25 8.01
CA VAL A 240 13.34 27.88 8.46
C VAL A 240 14.60 27.09 8.83
N ALA A 241 15.67 27.18 8.03
CA ALA A 241 16.94 26.52 8.33
C ALA A 241 17.54 27.01 9.65
N LYS A 242 17.46 28.33 9.94
CA LYS A 242 17.88 28.90 11.23
C LYS A 242 17.02 28.43 12.39
N ALA A 243 15.71 28.23 12.16
CA ALA A 243 14.81 27.72 13.18
C ALA A 243 14.99 26.19 13.43
N GLY A 244 15.65 25.47 12.54
CA GLY A 244 15.93 24.04 12.67
C GLY A 244 14.72 23.13 12.59
N LYS A 245 13.58 23.62 12.08
CA LYS A 245 12.35 22.85 11.89
C LYS A 245 12.18 22.39 10.45
N PRO A 246 11.45 21.30 10.21
CA PRO A 246 11.06 20.90 8.85
C PRO A 246 10.13 21.93 8.20
N LEU A 247 10.09 21.93 6.85
CA LEU A 247 9.21 22.77 6.07
C LEU A 247 8.37 21.93 5.12
N MET A 248 7.06 22.12 5.16
CA MET A 248 6.15 21.66 4.13
C MET A 248 5.74 22.83 3.25
N ILE A 249 5.79 22.65 1.94
CA ILE A 249 5.37 23.66 0.97
C ILE A 249 4.16 23.12 0.20
N ILE A 250 3.06 23.86 0.26
CA ILE A 250 1.83 23.59 -0.52
C ILE A 250 1.68 24.75 -1.51
N ALA A 251 1.86 24.50 -2.79
CA ALA A 251 1.77 25.52 -3.83
C ALA A 251 0.91 25.01 -5.00
N GLU A 252 0.48 25.91 -5.90
CA GLU A 252 -0.19 25.49 -7.12
C GLU A 252 0.64 24.45 -7.89
N ASP A 253 1.92 24.70 -8.04
CA ASP A 253 2.92 23.76 -8.55
C ASP A 253 4.32 24.22 -8.13
N ILE A 254 5.26 23.28 -8.04
CA ILE A 254 6.68 23.58 -7.86
C ILE A 254 7.46 22.80 -8.91
N GLU A 255 8.15 23.50 -9.78
CA GLU A 255 8.78 22.90 -10.95
C GLU A 255 10.18 23.47 -11.22
N GLY A 256 10.91 22.85 -12.15
CA GLY A 256 12.18 23.32 -12.64
C GLY A 256 13.28 23.44 -11.58
N GLU A 257 13.95 24.60 -11.56
CA GLU A 257 15.09 24.87 -10.66
C GLU A 257 14.67 24.86 -9.17
N ALA A 258 13.46 25.34 -8.88
CA ALA A 258 12.97 25.38 -7.50
C ALA A 258 12.83 23.98 -6.91
N LEU A 259 12.15 23.05 -7.61
CA LEU A 259 12.00 21.67 -7.16
C LEU A 259 13.35 20.96 -7.02
N ALA A 260 14.20 21.08 -8.04
CA ALA A 260 15.53 20.44 -8.01
C ALA A 260 16.38 20.92 -6.82
N THR A 261 16.34 22.20 -6.51
CA THR A 261 17.08 22.77 -5.38
C THR A 261 16.52 22.31 -4.03
N LEU A 262 15.19 22.24 -3.89
CA LEU A 262 14.55 21.69 -2.67
C LEU A 262 14.97 20.24 -2.44
N VAL A 263 14.92 19.41 -3.48
CA VAL A 263 15.36 18.00 -3.42
C VAL A 263 16.82 17.89 -2.99
N VAL A 264 17.72 18.65 -3.60
CA VAL A 264 19.16 18.62 -3.27
C VAL A 264 19.42 19.06 -1.82
N ASN A 265 18.74 20.10 -1.34
CA ASN A 265 18.87 20.57 0.05
C ASN A 265 18.33 19.57 1.06
N ASN A 266 17.21 18.91 0.74
CA ASN A 266 16.67 17.82 1.57
C ASN A 266 17.63 16.64 1.64
N MET A 267 18.15 16.17 0.48
CA MET A 267 19.11 15.05 0.43
C MET A 267 20.43 15.35 1.17
N ARG A 268 20.86 16.62 1.18
CA ARG A 268 22.06 17.06 1.92
C ARG A 268 21.80 17.31 3.40
N GLY A 269 20.55 17.21 3.85
CA GLY A 269 20.17 17.48 5.23
C GLY A 269 20.32 18.96 5.67
N ILE A 270 20.39 19.89 4.71
CA ILE A 270 20.50 21.33 4.99
C ILE A 270 19.18 21.86 5.53
N VAL A 271 18.09 21.48 4.90
CA VAL A 271 16.70 21.74 5.34
C VAL A 271 15.89 20.49 5.09
N LYS A 272 15.20 19.99 6.10
CA LYS A 272 14.18 18.95 5.91
C LYS A 272 12.97 19.61 5.27
N VAL A 273 12.72 19.31 3.98
CA VAL A 273 11.64 19.93 3.22
C VAL A 273 10.88 18.90 2.41
N ALA A 274 9.59 19.09 2.31
CA ALA A 274 8.73 18.38 1.36
C ALA A 274 7.83 19.37 0.62
N ALA A 275 7.45 19.02 -0.59
CA ALA A 275 6.63 19.86 -1.44
C ALA A 275 5.50 19.05 -2.07
N VAL A 276 4.30 19.61 -2.05
CA VAL A 276 3.08 19.02 -2.63
C VAL A 276 2.32 20.07 -3.44
N LYS A 277 1.48 19.61 -4.37
CA LYS A 277 0.53 20.49 -5.07
C LYS A 277 -0.64 20.82 -4.16
N ALA A 278 -1.14 22.05 -4.26
CA ALA A 278 -2.38 22.45 -3.62
C ALA A 278 -3.56 21.63 -4.18
N PRO A 279 -4.49 21.21 -3.32
CA PRO A 279 -5.68 20.48 -3.74
C PRO A 279 -6.66 21.39 -4.50
N GLY A 280 -7.42 20.82 -5.44
CA GLY A 280 -8.39 21.54 -6.26
C GLY A 280 -7.78 22.32 -7.43
N PHE A 281 -8.63 23.07 -8.12
CA PHE A 281 -8.29 23.90 -9.29
C PHE A 281 -9.06 25.23 -9.23
N GLY A 282 -8.44 26.29 -9.76
CA GLY A 282 -9.08 27.62 -9.82
C GLY A 282 -9.52 28.13 -8.44
N ASP A 283 -10.74 28.65 -8.34
CA ASP A 283 -11.26 29.21 -7.08
C ASP A 283 -11.37 28.17 -5.97
N ARG A 284 -11.65 26.90 -6.30
CA ARG A 284 -11.66 25.81 -5.30
C ARG A 284 -10.30 25.59 -4.67
N ARG A 285 -9.20 25.73 -5.44
CA ARG A 285 -7.85 25.65 -4.89
C ARG A 285 -7.63 26.75 -3.84
N LYS A 286 -8.03 27.98 -4.14
CA LYS A 286 -7.91 29.11 -3.20
C LYS A 286 -8.68 28.85 -1.91
N GLU A 287 -9.91 28.35 -2.04
CA GLU A 287 -10.75 28.01 -0.90
C GLU A 287 -10.17 26.88 -0.05
N MET A 288 -9.60 25.84 -0.67
CA MET A 288 -8.95 24.76 0.04
C MET A 288 -7.62 25.19 0.69
N LEU A 289 -6.83 26.05 0.04
CA LEU A 289 -5.65 26.66 0.67
C LEU A 289 -6.05 27.48 1.91
N GLN A 290 -7.16 28.22 1.83
CA GLN A 290 -7.66 28.96 2.99
C GLN A 290 -8.14 28.04 4.11
N ASP A 291 -8.76 26.91 3.80
CA ASP A 291 -9.17 25.92 4.79
C ASP A 291 -7.92 25.34 5.52
N ILE A 292 -6.86 25.04 4.76
CA ILE A 292 -5.58 24.56 5.33
C ILE A 292 -4.89 25.67 6.16
N ALA A 293 -4.98 26.92 5.72
CA ALA A 293 -4.43 28.07 6.47
C ALA A 293 -5.09 28.21 7.84
N ILE A 294 -6.42 28.14 7.87
CA ILE A 294 -7.18 28.21 9.12
C ILE A 294 -6.86 27.03 10.03
N LEU A 295 -6.75 25.82 9.47
CA LEU A 295 -6.40 24.61 10.22
C LEU A 295 -4.99 24.68 10.83
N SER A 296 -4.03 25.21 10.09
CA SER A 296 -2.62 25.27 10.51
C SER A 296 -2.21 26.56 11.23
N GLY A 297 -3.14 27.54 11.30
CA GLY A 297 -2.86 28.87 11.85
C GLY A 297 -1.93 29.71 10.99
N GLY A 298 -1.82 29.42 9.68
CA GLY A 298 -0.97 30.13 8.73
C GLY A 298 -1.74 31.10 7.84
N THR A 299 -1.02 31.70 6.90
CA THR A 299 -1.55 32.66 5.93
C THR A 299 -1.26 32.16 4.50
N VAL A 300 -2.24 32.29 3.60
CA VAL A 300 -2.04 31.99 2.18
C VAL A 300 -1.29 33.14 1.52
N ILE A 301 -0.10 32.84 1.00
CA ILE A 301 0.69 33.82 0.25
C ILE A 301 0.12 33.92 -1.16
N SER A 302 -0.48 35.06 -1.48
CA SER A 302 -1.09 35.35 -2.77
C SER A 302 -0.83 36.81 -3.17
N GLU A 303 -0.47 37.02 -4.42
CA GLU A 303 -0.25 38.35 -4.98
C GLU A 303 -1.55 39.17 -5.04
N GLU A 304 -2.70 38.50 -5.11
CA GLU A 304 -4.02 39.17 -5.09
C GLU A 304 -4.29 39.93 -3.80
N VAL A 305 -3.73 39.44 -2.67
CA VAL A 305 -3.84 40.12 -1.36
C VAL A 305 -2.57 40.92 -1.00
N GLY A 306 -1.64 41.06 -1.94
CA GLY A 306 -0.41 41.85 -1.78
C GLY A 306 0.70 41.14 -1.01
N LEU A 307 0.59 39.82 -0.77
CA LEU A 307 1.63 39.03 -0.10
C LEU A 307 2.55 38.36 -1.13
N THR A 308 3.86 38.47 -0.91
CA THR A 308 4.88 37.88 -1.80
C THR A 308 5.79 36.96 -1.00
N LEU A 309 6.34 35.92 -1.66
CA LEU A 309 7.26 34.97 -1.04
C LEU A 309 8.51 35.63 -0.45
N GLU A 310 9.00 36.69 -1.11
CA GLU A 310 10.20 37.42 -0.69
C GLU A 310 10.03 38.13 0.65
N ASN A 311 8.79 38.53 0.99
CA ASN A 311 8.45 39.23 2.23
C ASN A 311 7.84 38.31 3.30
N THR A 312 7.71 37.02 3.01
CA THR A 312 7.12 36.04 3.92
C THR A 312 8.04 35.80 5.13
N THR A 313 7.46 35.84 6.30
CA THR A 313 8.14 35.59 7.59
C THR A 313 7.71 34.28 8.21
N LEU A 314 8.35 33.86 9.31
CA LEU A 314 7.93 32.63 10.03
C LEU A 314 6.52 32.76 10.64
N ASP A 315 6.10 33.97 10.95
CA ASP A 315 4.77 34.23 11.54
C ASP A 315 3.64 34.05 10.52
N ASP A 316 3.93 34.09 9.23
CA ASP A 316 2.97 33.82 8.15
C ASP A 316 2.79 32.31 7.88
N LEU A 317 3.74 31.49 8.39
CA LEU A 317 3.70 30.05 8.18
C LEU A 317 2.74 29.37 9.16
N GLY A 318 1.95 28.45 8.64
CA GLY A 318 1.22 27.52 9.50
C GLY A 318 2.14 26.53 10.20
N THR A 319 1.62 25.86 11.21
CA THR A 319 2.31 24.77 11.90
C THR A 319 1.35 23.63 12.20
N ALA A 320 1.91 22.43 12.39
CA ALA A 320 1.18 21.27 12.84
C ALA A 320 2.10 20.40 13.69
N LYS A 321 1.56 19.47 14.45
CA LYS A 321 2.36 18.54 15.23
C LYS A 321 3.06 17.54 14.32
N ARG A 322 2.36 17.05 13.28
CA ARG A 322 2.91 16.14 12.28
C ARG A 322 2.26 16.34 10.92
N VAL A 323 3.03 16.12 9.87
CA VAL A 323 2.53 15.98 8.50
C VAL A 323 3.04 14.67 7.94
N ASN A 324 2.13 13.87 7.37
CA ASN A 324 2.44 12.65 6.65
C ASN A 324 2.06 12.78 5.18
N ILE A 325 3.02 12.53 4.28
CA ILE A 325 2.83 12.66 2.84
C ILE A 325 3.16 11.33 2.19
N THR A 326 2.20 10.74 1.52
CA THR A 326 2.36 9.55 0.69
C THR A 326 2.48 9.94 -0.80
N LYS A 327 2.50 8.97 -1.68
CA LYS A 327 2.50 9.21 -3.13
C LYS A 327 1.23 9.95 -3.60
N GLU A 328 0.10 9.75 -2.94
CA GLU A 328 -1.22 10.23 -3.38
C GLU A 328 -1.87 11.21 -2.41
N ASN A 329 -1.55 11.13 -1.14
CA ASN A 329 -2.24 11.88 -0.08
C ASN A 329 -1.26 12.65 0.81
N THR A 330 -1.78 13.75 1.36
CA THR A 330 -1.13 14.52 2.42
C THR A 330 -2.09 14.64 3.60
N THR A 331 -1.62 14.27 4.79
CA THR A 331 -2.37 14.35 6.05
C THR A 331 -1.67 15.33 6.99
N ILE A 332 -2.40 16.35 7.43
CA ILE A 332 -1.97 17.30 8.46
C ILE A 332 -2.63 16.86 9.77
N ILE A 333 -1.83 16.63 10.81
CA ILE A 333 -2.27 16.11 12.10
C ILE A 333 -1.97 17.15 13.17
N ASP A 334 -2.98 17.49 13.95
CA ASP A 334 -2.91 18.44 15.06
C ASP A 334 -2.37 19.81 14.59
N GLY A 335 -3.13 20.45 13.69
CA GLY A 335 -2.85 21.79 13.17
C GLY A 335 -2.98 22.84 14.30
N ALA A 336 -2.14 23.88 14.26
CA ALA A 336 -2.10 24.90 15.30
C ALA A 336 -3.17 26.01 15.17
N GLY A 337 -4.14 25.84 14.25
CA GLY A 337 -5.26 26.75 14.08
C GLY A 337 -6.14 26.81 15.33
N ALA A 338 -6.74 27.96 15.60
CA ALA A 338 -7.66 28.09 16.72
C ALA A 338 -8.99 27.36 16.40
N GLN A 339 -9.45 26.51 17.32
CA GLN A 339 -10.69 25.73 17.15
C GLN A 339 -11.89 26.62 16.79
N GLY A 340 -12.01 27.80 17.41
CA GLY A 340 -13.08 28.75 17.10
C GLY A 340 -13.06 29.25 15.65
N ASP A 341 -11.87 29.40 15.03
CA ASP A 341 -11.74 29.81 13.63
C ASP A 341 -12.10 28.66 12.68
N ILE A 342 -11.75 27.42 13.05
CA ILE A 342 -12.14 26.20 12.30
C ILE A 342 -13.67 26.04 12.33
N GLU A 343 -14.30 26.16 13.52
CA GLU A 343 -15.76 26.08 13.67
C GLU A 343 -16.46 27.18 12.88
N ALA A 344 -15.97 28.41 12.93
CA ALA A 344 -16.51 29.54 12.15
C ALA A 344 -16.40 29.28 10.63
N ARG A 345 -15.27 28.68 10.19
CA ARG A 345 -15.11 28.31 8.76
C ARG A 345 -16.07 27.22 8.34
N VAL A 346 -16.27 26.19 9.16
CA VAL A 346 -17.25 25.12 8.91
C VAL A 346 -18.65 25.70 8.77
N GLU A 347 -19.04 26.61 9.66
CA GLU A 347 -20.36 27.25 9.60
C GLU A 347 -20.53 28.12 8.35
N GLN A 348 -19.49 28.83 7.94
CA GLN A 348 -19.46 29.58 6.69
C GLN A 348 -19.72 28.68 5.47
N ILE A 349 -19.03 27.50 5.42
CA ILE A 349 -19.21 26.56 4.30
C ILE A 349 -20.62 25.94 4.34
N ARG A 350 -21.16 25.62 5.52
CA ARG A 350 -22.56 25.14 5.65
C ARG A 350 -23.55 26.12 5.09
N LYS A 351 -23.35 27.41 5.36
CA LYS A 351 -24.21 28.46 4.77
C LYS A 351 -24.08 28.50 3.25
N GLN A 352 -22.88 28.34 2.70
CA GLN A 352 -22.67 28.23 1.25
C GLN A 352 -23.42 27.04 0.63
N ILE A 353 -23.53 25.91 1.36
CA ILE A 353 -24.30 24.74 0.93
C ILE A 353 -25.78 25.07 0.83
N GLU A 354 -26.33 25.80 1.82
CA GLU A 354 -27.72 26.24 1.81
C GLU A 354 -28.03 27.22 0.66
N ASP A 355 -27.13 28.15 0.39
CA ASP A 355 -27.25 29.16 -0.64
C ASP A 355 -27.01 28.64 -2.07
N SER A 356 -26.35 27.50 -2.22
CA SER A 356 -26.01 26.90 -3.53
C SER A 356 -27.23 26.26 -4.19
N SER A 357 -27.40 26.50 -5.49
CA SER A 357 -28.43 25.85 -6.32
C SER A 357 -27.92 24.63 -7.11
N SER A 358 -26.60 24.39 -7.10
CA SER A 358 -25.94 23.32 -7.85
C SER A 358 -25.69 22.11 -6.94
N ASP A 359 -26.25 20.96 -7.28
CA ASP A 359 -26.06 19.72 -6.52
C ASP A 359 -24.58 19.31 -6.48
N TYR A 360 -23.86 19.51 -7.58
CA TYR A 360 -22.41 19.25 -7.66
C TYR A 360 -21.60 20.18 -6.72
N ASP A 361 -21.94 21.47 -6.66
CA ASP A 361 -21.25 22.40 -5.75
C ASP A 361 -21.58 22.09 -4.29
N LYS A 362 -22.84 21.71 -4.00
CA LYS A 362 -23.24 21.24 -2.67
C LYS A 362 -22.42 20.03 -2.23
N GLU A 363 -22.26 19.04 -3.10
CA GLU A 363 -21.43 17.85 -2.82
C GLU A 363 -20.00 18.24 -2.49
N LYS A 364 -19.37 19.11 -3.27
CA LYS A 364 -18.00 19.56 -3.04
C LYS A 364 -17.83 20.43 -1.79
N LEU A 365 -18.83 21.20 -1.44
CA LEU A 365 -18.85 21.93 -0.17
C LEU A 365 -19.03 20.98 1.03
N GLN A 366 -19.87 19.95 0.89
CA GLN A 366 -20.02 18.90 1.91
C GLN A 366 -18.72 18.14 2.17
N GLU A 367 -17.97 17.78 1.11
CA GLU A 367 -16.65 17.18 1.24
C GLU A 367 -15.69 18.08 2.04
N ARG A 368 -15.70 19.39 1.81
CA ARG A 368 -14.86 20.34 2.56
C ARG A 368 -15.26 20.41 4.04
N VAL A 369 -16.57 20.45 4.33
CA VAL A 369 -17.06 20.39 5.72
C VAL A 369 -16.61 19.10 6.40
N ALA A 370 -16.75 17.95 5.73
CA ALA A 370 -16.33 16.66 6.28
C ALA A 370 -14.82 16.63 6.59
N LYS A 371 -14.00 17.18 5.71
CA LYS A 371 -12.54 17.25 5.89
C LYS A 371 -12.11 18.18 7.04
N LEU A 372 -12.81 19.30 7.25
CA LEU A 372 -12.50 20.27 8.31
C LEU A 372 -13.07 19.85 9.67
N ALA A 373 -14.34 19.37 9.69
CA ALA A 373 -15.05 19.08 10.93
C ALA A 373 -14.75 17.68 11.49
N GLY A 374 -14.29 16.75 10.65
CA GLY A 374 -14.06 15.36 11.03
C GLY A 374 -12.82 15.15 11.90
N GLY A 375 -11.84 16.02 11.82
CA GLY A 375 -10.55 15.84 12.48
C GLY A 375 -9.78 14.61 11.98
N VAL A 376 -8.78 14.22 12.74
CA VAL A 376 -7.96 13.00 12.51
C VAL A 376 -7.98 12.16 13.77
N ALA A 377 -8.41 10.90 13.65
CA ALA A 377 -8.23 9.93 14.71
C ALA A 377 -6.80 9.38 14.67
N VAL A 378 -6.09 9.46 15.77
CA VAL A 378 -4.71 8.96 15.92
C VAL A 378 -4.74 7.75 16.83
N ILE A 379 -4.50 6.58 16.26
CA ILE A 379 -4.31 5.34 17.03
C ILE A 379 -2.83 5.26 17.43
N LYS A 380 -2.56 5.35 18.72
CA LYS A 380 -1.21 5.18 19.27
C LYS A 380 -1.06 3.76 19.78
N VAL A 381 -0.18 3.03 19.13
CA VAL A 381 0.04 1.60 19.45
C VAL A 381 1.02 1.48 20.61
N GLY A 382 0.62 0.75 21.66
CA GLY A 382 1.46 0.46 22.82
C GLY A 382 2.08 -0.94 22.74
N ALA A 383 3.36 -1.06 23.16
CA ALA A 383 4.04 -2.36 23.23
C ALA A 383 5.23 -2.35 24.23
N GLY A 384 5.66 -3.54 24.64
CA GLY A 384 6.77 -3.72 25.57
C GLY A 384 8.15 -3.68 24.95
N SER A 385 8.25 -3.80 23.63
CA SER A 385 9.51 -3.76 22.87
C SER A 385 9.33 -3.14 21.50
N GLU A 386 10.43 -2.63 20.92
CA GLU A 386 10.41 -2.03 19.57
C GLU A 386 9.98 -3.03 18.49
N VAL A 387 10.38 -4.30 18.61
CA VAL A 387 10.00 -5.35 17.66
C VAL A 387 8.49 -5.63 17.71
N GLU A 388 7.93 -5.73 18.92
CA GLU A 388 6.50 -5.91 19.14
C GLU A 388 5.71 -4.68 18.67
N MET A 389 6.22 -3.47 18.93
CA MET A 389 5.63 -2.21 18.49
C MET A 389 5.44 -2.18 16.98
N LYS A 390 6.50 -2.49 16.23
CA LYS A 390 6.47 -2.49 14.75
C LYS A 390 5.52 -3.55 14.21
N GLU A 391 5.53 -4.76 14.78
CA GLU A 391 4.59 -5.82 14.37
C GLU A 391 3.14 -5.41 14.63
N LYS A 392 2.85 -4.90 15.83
CA LYS A 392 1.50 -4.50 16.19
C LYS A 392 1.01 -3.30 15.38
N LYS A 393 1.89 -2.31 15.11
CA LYS A 393 1.59 -1.17 14.25
C LYS A 393 1.21 -1.63 12.84
N ALA A 394 2.01 -2.49 12.21
CA ALA A 394 1.70 -3.03 10.89
C ALA A 394 0.34 -3.76 10.87
N ARG A 395 0.05 -4.54 11.90
CA ARG A 395 -1.22 -5.27 12.04
C ARG A 395 -2.42 -4.33 12.20
N VAL A 396 -2.27 -3.21 12.91
CA VAL A 396 -3.31 -2.16 13.03
C VAL A 396 -3.50 -1.44 11.67
N GLU A 397 -2.42 -1.15 10.95
CA GLU A 397 -2.46 -0.54 9.62
C GLU A 397 -3.19 -1.46 8.61
N ASP A 398 -2.88 -2.76 8.58
CA ASP A 398 -3.57 -3.75 7.74
C ASP A 398 -5.07 -3.82 8.07
N ALA A 399 -5.40 -3.89 9.36
CA ALA A 399 -6.78 -3.92 9.81
C ALA A 399 -7.56 -2.64 9.45
N LEU A 400 -6.90 -1.48 9.50
CA LEU A 400 -7.47 -0.20 9.07
C LEU A 400 -7.74 -0.17 7.56
N HIS A 401 -6.80 -0.64 6.73
CA HIS A 401 -6.99 -0.74 5.28
C HIS A 401 -8.12 -1.70 4.92
N SER A 402 -8.18 -2.85 5.59
CA SER A 402 -9.22 -3.85 5.41
C SER A 402 -10.62 -3.30 5.77
N THR A 403 -10.73 -2.58 6.88
CA THR A 403 -12.01 -1.95 7.29
C THR A 403 -12.45 -0.86 6.33
N ARG A 404 -11.53 -0.03 5.81
CA ARG A 404 -11.84 0.94 4.76
C ARG A 404 -12.34 0.27 3.48
N ALA A 405 -11.66 -0.78 3.03
CA ALA A 405 -12.08 -1.56 1.87
C ALA A 405 -13.48 -2.18 2.06
N ALA A 406 -13.83 -2.59 3.29
CA ALA A 406 -15.16 -3.10 3.63
C ALA A 406 -16.24 -2.00 3.59
N VAL A 407 -15.92 -0.80 4.05
CA VAL A 407 -16.85 0.34 3.98
C VAL A 407 -17.09 0.76 2.53
N GLU A 408 -16.06 0.72 1.67
CA GLU A 408 -16.15 1.12 0.26
C GLU A 408 -16.97 0.15 -0.60
N GLU A 409 -16.75 -1.16 -0.51
CA GLU A 409 -17.35 -2.15 -1.42
C GLU A 409 -18.18 -3.23 -0.68
N GLY A 410 -18.35 -3.09 0.61
CA GLY A 410 -19.10 -4.06 1.42
C GLY A 410 -18.28 -5.26 1.84
N ILE A 411 -18.98 -6.18 2.51
CA ILE A 411 -18.45 -7.39 3.13
C ILE A 411 -19.02 -8.64 2.47
N VAL A 412 -18.23 -9.70 2.52
CA VAL A 412 -18.58 -11.04 2.01
C VAL A 412 -18.20 -12.09 3.06
N PRO A 413 -18.75 -13.34 3.00
CA PRO A 413 -18.30 -14.44 3.85
C PRO A 413 -16.80 -14.68 3.73
N GLY A 414 -16.07 -14.61 4.85
CA GLY A 414 -14.62 -14.74 4.90
C GLY A 414 -14.12 -16.19 4.82
N GLY A 415 -12.84 -16.37 5.13
CA GLY A 415 -12.20 -17.69 5.19
C GLY A 415 -12.10 -18.42 3.85
N GLY A 416 -12.17 -17.70 2.74
CA GLY A 416 -12.13 -18.25 1.37
C GLY A 416 -13.47 -18.80 0.87
N VAL A 417 -14.55 -18.70 1.65
CA VAL A 417 -15.88 -19.19 1.27
C VAL A 417 -16.43 -18.45 0.06
N THR A 418 -16.26 -17.14 -0.01
CA THR A 418 -16.73 -16.32 -1.14
C THR A 418 -16.14 -16.76 -2.47
N LEU A 419 -14.87 -17.12 -2.52
CA LEU A 419 -14.26 -17.66 -3.72
C LEU A 419 -14.90 -19.00 -4.14
N ILE A 420 -15.20 -19.87 -3.17
CA ILE A 420 -15.91 -21.14 -3.43
C ILE A 420 -17.32 -20.89 -4.00
N ARG A 421 -18.07 -19.93 -3.44
CA ARG A 421 -19.41 -19.57 -3.93
C ARG A 421 -19.36 -18.95 -5.32
N ALA A 422 -18.37 -18.13 -5.61
CA ALA A 422 -18.20 -17.51 -6.92
C ALA A 422 -17.87 -18.53 -8.04
N ILE A 423 -17.41 -19.75 -7.71
CA ILE A 423 -17.15 -20.82 -8.67
C ILE A 423 -18.39 -21.13 -9.53
N ALA A 424 -19.59 -21.06 -8.96
CA ALA A 424 -20.83 -21.35 -9.70
C ALA A 424 -21.07 -20.40 -10.90
N ALA A 425 -20.54 -19.17 -10.84
CA ALA A 425 -20.63 -18.23 -11.95
C ALA A 425 -19.81 -18.68 -13.18
N LEU A 426 -18.80 -19.51 -12.98
CA LEU A 426 -17.92 -20.02 -14.04
C LEU A 426 -18.64 -21.01 -14.96
N ASP A 427 -19.73 -21.63 -14.52
CA ASP A 427 -20.54 -22.55 -15.34
C ASP A 427 -21.27 -21.84 -16.49
N LYS A 428 -21.42 -20.51 -16.37
CA LYS A 428 -22.08 -19.65 -17.36
C LYS A 428 -21.11 -19.00 -18.34
N VAL A 429 -19.78 -19.23 -18.17
CA VAL A 429 -18.75 -18.62 -19.02
C VAL A 429 -18.75 -19.30 -20.39
N ASP A 430 -18.97 -18.50 -21.43
CA ASP A 430 -18.92 -18.97 -22.82
C ASP A 430 -17.47 -19.14 -23.29
N ALA A 431 -17.04 -20.39 -23.42
CA ALA A 431 -15.71 -20.78 -23.90
C ALA A 431 -15.85 -21.28 -25.37
N ILE A 432 -15.11 -20.63 -26.28
CA ILE A 432 -15.21 -20.86 -27.72
C ILE A 432 -14.58 -22.21 -28.12
N ASN A 433 -13.59 -22.69 -27.37
CA ASN A 433 -12.86 -23.93 -27.64
C ASN A 433 -12.46 -24.64 -26.33
N GLU A 434 -11.88 -25.86 -26.46
CA GLU A 434 -11.49 -26.69 -25.32
C GLU A 434 -10.34 -26.07 -24.50
N GLU A 435 -9.46 -25.31 -25.12
CA GLU A 435 -8.36 -24.61 -24.41
C GLU A 435 -8.91 -23.47 -23.54
N GLN A 436 -9.87 -22.68 -24.02
CA GLN A 436 -10.54 -21.68 -23.19
C GLN A 436 -11.31 -22.33 -22.03
N LYS A 437 -11.97 -23.46 -22.29
CA LYS A 437 -12.63 -24.26 -21.25
C LYS A 437 -11.65 -24.76 -20.19
N ALA A 438 -10.46 -25.19 -20.62
CA ALA A 438 -9.37 -25.56 -19.72
C ALA A 438 -8.90 -24.34 -18.90
N GLY A 439 -8.82 -23.16 -19.51
CA GLY A 439 -8.53 -21.90 -18.81
C GLY A 439 -9.55 -21.58 -17.70
N VAL A 440 -10.85 -21.73 -17.98
CA VAL A 440 -11.91 -21.58 -16.98
C VAL A 440 -11.74 -22.60 -15.84
N ASN A 441 -11.42 -23.85 -16.15
CA ASN A 441 -11.20 -24.89 -15.16
C ASN A 441 -9.92 -24.67 -14.31
N ILE A 442 -8.88 -24.06 -14.88
CA ILE A 442 -7.68 -23.64 -14.14
C ILE A 442 -8.08 -22.65 -13.04
N LEU A 443 -8.85 -21.60 -13.39
CA LEU A 443 -9.30 -20.63 -12.42
C LEU A 443 -10.22 -21.26 -11.36
N ARG A 444 -11.13 -22.11 -11.78
CA ARG A 444 -12.03 -22.87 -10.87
C ARG A 444 -11.25 -23.59 -9.76
N ARG A 445 -10.20 -24.32 -10.12
CA ARG A 445 -9.34 -25.02 -9.16
C ARG A 445 -8.53 -24.07 -8.30
N ALA A 446 -8.04 -22.98 -8.89
CA ALA A 446 -7.25 -21.99 -8.15
C ALA A 446 -8.08 -21.27 -7.08
N MET A 447 -9.36 -21.03 -7.32
CA MET A 447 -10.25 -20.39 -6.35
C MET A 447 -10.48 -21.20 -5.07
N GLU A 448 -10.20 -22.50 -5.07
CA GLU A 448 -10.21 -23.34 -3.86
C GLU A 448 -8.93 -23.16 -3.02
N ALA A 449 -7.84 -22.69 -3.63
CA ALA A 449 -6.52 -22.72 -3.00
C ALA A 449 -6.41 -21.91 -1.68
N PRO A 450 -7.01 -20.71 -1.54
CA PRO A 450 -6.96 -19.97 -0.28
C PRO A 450 -7.62 -20.74 0.88
N LEU A 451 -8.84 -21.26 0.69
CA LEU A 451 -9.49 -22.07 1.71
C LEU A 451 -8.67 -23.33 2.05
N ARG A 452 -8.16 -24.02 1.03
CA ARG A 452 -7.31 -25.20 1.23
C ARG A 452 -6.07 -24.87 2.07
N GLN A 453 -5.44 -23.72 1.81
CA GLN A 453 -4.26 -23.28 2.55
C GLN A 453 -4.59 -22.92 4.00
N ILE A 454 -5.70 -22.22 4.24
CA ILE A 454 -6.18 -21.89 5.60
C ILE A 454 -6.38 -23.16 6.41
N VAL A 455 -7.06 -24.16 5.84
CA VAL A 455 -7.32 -25.46 6.52
C VAL A 455 -6.01 -26.22 6.75
N THR A 456 -5.10 -26.23 5.77
CA THR A 456 -3.78 -26.88 5.88
C THR A 456 -2.95 -26.24 7.00
N ASN A 457 -2.92 -24.91 7.07
CA ASN A 457 -2.21 -24.19 8.13
C ASN A 457 -2.82 -24.48 9.52
N ALA A 458 -4.12 -24.77 9.57
CA ALA A 458 -4.81 -25.19 10.79
C ALA A 458 -4.56 -26.67 11.17
N GLY A 459 -3.93 -27.46 10.28
CA GLY A 459 -3.68 -28.89 10.49
C GLY A 459 -4.85 -29.79 10.11
N GLY A 460 -5.87 -29.23 9.42
CA GLY A 460 -7.05 -29.96 8.99
C GLY A 460 -6.90 -30.59 7.59
N GLU A 461 -7.86 -31.47 7.23
CA GLU A 461 -7.93 -32.11 5.90
C GLU A 461 -8.71 -31.23 4.92
N ALA A 462 -7.97 -30.51 4.07
CA ALA A 462 -8.51 -29.47 3.20
C ALA A 462 -9.58 -30.00 2.21
N SER A 463 -9.39 -31.22 1.69
CA SER A 463 -10.33 -31.79 0.71
C SER A 463 -11.70 -32.08 1.32
N VAL A 464 -11.73 -32.55 2.56
CA VAL A 464 -12.97 -32.80 3.30
C VAL A 464 -13.73 -31.51 3.55
N VAL A 465 -13.01 -30.47 4.01
CA VAL A 465 -13.60 -29.17 4.32
C VAL A 465 -14.17 -28.51 3.06
N VAL A 466 -13.40 -28.49 1.94
CA VAL A 466 -13.86 -27.92 0.66
C VAL A 466 -15.13 -28.61 0.18
N ASN A 467 -15.17 -29.96 0.16
CA ASN A 467 -16.34 -30.70 -0.29
C ASN A 467 -17.57 -30.37 0.57
N ARG A 468 -17.42 -30.32 1.88
CA ARG A 468 -18.54 -29.98 2.77
C ARG A 468 -19.04 -28.55 2.59
N ILE A 469 -18.15 -27.60 2.26
CA ILE A 469 -18.56 -26.23 1.94
C ILE A 469 -19.26 -26.17 0.59
N LEU A 470 -18.81 -26.92 -0.43
CA LEU A 470 -19.47 -27.00 -1.74
C LEU A 470 -20.89 -27.57 -1.65
N GLU A 471 -21.16 -28.51 -0.74
CA GLU A 471 -22.49 -29.05 -0.46
C GLU A 471 -23.41 -28.06 0.28
N GLY A 472 -22.82 -27.05 0.97
CA GLY A 472 -23.56 -26.02 1.69
C GLY A 472 -23.94 -24.84 0.79
N GLU A 473 -24.82 -23.97 1.26
CA GLU A 473 -25.33 -22.79 0.57
C GLU A 473 -25.03 -21.51 1.33
N GLY A 474 -25.14 -20.36 0.64
CA GLY A 474 -25.02 -19.03 1.23
C GLY A 474 -23.66 -18.80 1.89
N SER A 475 -23.68 -18.31 3.13
CA SER A 475 -22.50 -18.01 3.95
C SER A 475 -21.98 -19.20 4.76
N TYR A 476 -22.51 -20.42 4.54
CA TYR A 476 -22.02 -21.61 5.24
C TYR A 476 -20.56 -21.90 4.91
N GLY A 477 -19.72 -21.99 5.93
CA GLY A 477 -18.28 -22.15 5.83
C GLY A 477 -17.64 -22.88 6.99
N TYR A 478 -16.32 -22.74 7.13
CA TYR A 478 -15.52 -23.40 8.16
C TYR A 478 -14.66 -22.39 8.91
N ASN A 479 -14.86 -22.30 10.21
CA ASN A 479 -14.01 -21.51 11.10
C ASN A 479 -12.76 -22.33 11.45
N ALA A 480 -11.63 -21.99 10.85
CA ALA A 480 -10.37 -22.70 11.05
C ALA A 480 -9.74 -22.43 12.45
N SER A 481 -10.21 -21.43 13.19
CA SER A 481 -9.78 -21.17 14.57
C SER A 481 -10.39 -22.18 15.55
N THR A 482 -11.73 -22.37 15.48
CA THR A 482 -12.49 -23.24 16.38
C THR A 482 -12.76 -24.64 15.80
N GLU A 483 -12.46 -24.84 14.49
CA GLU A 483 -12.70 -26.10 13.77
C GLU A 483 -14.20 -26.44 13.59
N GLU A 484 -15.05 -25.42 13.61
CA GLU A 484 -16.50 -25.54 13.50
C GLU A 484 -17.02 -25.12 12.14
N PHE A 485 -18.11 -25.75 11.71
CA PHE A 485 -18.84 -25.35 10.52
C PHE A 485 -20.08 -24.54 10.90
N GLY A 486 -20.37 -23.47 10.15
CA GLY A 486 -21.53 -22.61 10.39
C GLY A 486 -21.62 -21.46 9.41
N ASP A 487 -22.52 -20.52 9.68
CA ASP A 487 -22.66 -19.30 8.90
C ASP A 487 -21.49 -18.33 9.25
N MET A 488 -20.66 -18.03 8.26
CA MET A 488 -19.48 -17.21 8.45
C MET A 488 -19.83 -15.78 8.86
N LEU A 489 -20.95 -15.24 8.36
CA LEU A 489 -21.39 -13.90 8.73
C LEU A 489 -21.86 -13.84 10.19
N GLU A 490 -22.60 -14.87 10.65
CA GLU A 490 -23.02 -14.98 12.05
C GLU A 490 -21.83 -15.19 13.00
N MET A 491 -20.84 -15.96 12.55
CA MET A 491 -19.58 -16.18 13.28
C MET A 491 -18.64 -14.96 13.30
N GLY A 492 -18.98 -13.88 12.57
CA GLY A 492 -18.16 -12.68 12.47
C GLY A 492 -16.91 -12.84 11.61
N ILE A 493 -16.86 -13.86 10.73
CA ILE A 493 -15.73 -14.11 9.83
C ILE A 493 -16.06 -13.49 8.49
N LEU A 494 -15.62 -12.24 8.32
CA LEU A 494 -15.95 -11.36 7.23
C LEU A 494 -14.69 -10.96 6.46
N ASP A 495 -14.76 -10.97 5.12
CA ASP A 495 -13.73 -10.40 4.26
C ASP A 495 -14.31 -9.19 3.51
N PRO A 496 -13.52 -8.12 3.25
CA PRO A 496 -13.94 -7.05 2.34
C PRO A 496 -14.07 -7.58 0.92
N ALA A 497 -15.16 -7.23 0.24
CA ALA A 497 -15.37 -7.62 -1.16
C ALA A 497 -14.26 -7.09 -2.07
N LYS A 498 -13.81 -5.85 -1.83
CA LYS A 498 -12.71 -5.20 -2.54
C LYS A 498 -11.41 -5.99 -2.44
N VAL A 499 -11.04 -6.46 -1.25
CA VAL A 499 -9.84 -7.28 -1.00
C VAL A 499 -9.90 -8.59 -1.77
N THR A 500 -11.01 -9.33 -1.62
CA THR A 500 -11.17 -10.65 -2.26
C THR A 500 -11.13 -10.57 -3.80
N ARG A 501 -11.82 -9.58 -4.40
CA ARG A 501 -11.83 -9.41 -5.86
C ARG A 501 -10.49 -8.91 -6.40
N SER A 502 -9.85 -7.96 -5.71
CA SER A 502 -8.55 -7.40 -6.13
C SER A 502 -7.46 -8.46 -6.10
N ALA A 503 -7.44 -9.30 -5.06
CA ALA A 503 -6.54 -10.45 -4.97
C ALA A 503 -6.71 -11.41 -6.15
N LEU A 504 -7.96 -11.73 -6.53
CA LEU A 504 -8.24 -12.62 -7.67
C LEU A 504 -7.83 -11.97 -9.01
N GLN A 505 -8.11 -10.68 -9.20
CA GLN A 505 -7.75 -9.94 -10.42
C GLN A 505 -6.24 -9.83 -10.61
N ALA A 506 -5.50 -9.41 -9.58
CA ALA A 506 -4.05 -9.30 -9.62
C ALA A 506 -3.39 -10.66 -9.88
N ALA A 507 -3.84 -11.71 -9.16
CA ALA A 507 -3.36 -13.07 -9.35
C ALA A 507 -3.58 -13.59 -10.78
N ALA A 508 -4.79 -13.44 -11.31
CA ALA A 508 -5.13 -13.91 -12.67
C ALA A 508 -4.35 -13.13 -13.75
N SER A 509 -4.19 -11.81 -13.58
CA SER A 509 -3.46 -10.96 -14.52
C SER A 509 -2.00 -11.41 -14.66
N VAL A 510 -1.27 -11.47 -13.56
CA VAL A 510 0.16 -11.82 -13.60
C VAL A 510 0.38 -13.31 -13.92
N ALA A 511 -0.42 -14.21 -13.35
CA ALA A 511 -0.31 -15.64 -13.64
C ALA A 511 -0.56 -15.94 -15.14
N SER A 512 -1.48 -15.22 -15.79
CA SER A 512 -1.71 -15.33 -17.24
C SER A 512 -0.50 -14.91 -18.06
N LEU A 513 0.25 -13.90 -17.64
CA LEU A 513 1.51 -13.51 -18.29
C LEU A 513 2.58 -14.60 -18.13
N ILE A 514 2.70 -15.19 -16.96
CA ILE A 514 3.63 -16.31 -16.69
C ILE A 514 3.30 -17.50 -17.59
N ILE A 515 2.03 -17.88 -17.69
CA ILE A 515 1.58 -19.01 -18.51
C ILE A 515 1.86 -18.80 -19.99
N THR A 516 1.76 -17.56 -20.49
CA THR A 516 1.99 -17.20 -21.90
C THR A 516 3.46 -16.91 -22.23
N THR A 517 4.36 -16.93 -21.25
CA THR A 517 5.78 -16.65 -21.47
C THR A 517 6.47 -17.84 -22.15
N GLU A 518 7.20 -17.57 -23.25
CA GLU A 518 7.97 -18.56 -24.01
C GLU A 518 9.48 -18.36 -23.89
N ALA A 519 9.93 -17.11 -23.70
CA ALA A 519 11.36 -16.80 -23.60
C ALA A 519 11.63 -15.90 -22.41
N MET A 520 12.79 -16.09 -21.78
CA MET A 520 13.34 -15.25 -20.72
C MET A 520 14.73 -14.79 -21.09
N ILE A 521 15.03 -13.50 -20.87
CA ILE A 521 16.30 -12.87 -21.23
C ILE A 521 16.88 -12.22 -19.99
N ALA A 522 18.08 -12.62 -19.59
CA ALA A 522 18.82 -12.04 -18.48
C ALA A 522 20.22 -11.62 -18.90
N ASP A 523 20.86 -10.72 -18.15
CA ASP A 523 22.28 -10.46 -18.31
C ASP A 523 23.08 -11.70 -17.90
N GLU A 524 24.08 -12.08 -18.71
CA GLU A 524 25.04 -13.09 -18.27
C GLU A 524 25.72 -12.61 -16.99
N PRO A 525 25.98 -13.51 -16.00
CA PRO A 525 26.82 -13.16 -14.88
C PRO A 525 28.17 -12.62 -15.41
N GLU A 526 28.61 -11.48 -14.95
CA GLU A 526 29.99 -11.10 -15.16
C GLU A 526 30.84 -12.19 -14.52
N GLU A 527 31.68 -12.91 -15.31
CA GLU A 527 32.71 -13.76 -14.73
C GLU A 527 33.54 -12.84 -13.82
N GLU A 528 33.55 -13.12 -12.51
CA GLU A 528 34.51 -12.51 -11.60
C GLU A 528 35.87 -12.71 -12.25
N GLY A 529 36.38 -11.69 -12.89
CA GLY A 529 37.62 -11.71 -13.62
C GLY A 529 38.70 -12.26 -12.69
N SER A 530 39.22 -13.40 -13.05
CA SER A 530 40.46 -13.92 -12.47
C SER A 530 41.41 -12.73 -12.39
N GLY A 531 41.84 -12.39 -11.18
CA GLY A 531 42.60 -11.23 -10.83
C GLY A 531 43.63 -10.87 -11.89
N GLY A 532 43.45 -9.71 -12.49
CA GLY A 532 44.47 -9.11 -13.30
C GLY A 532 45.72 -8.98 -12.45
N GLY A 533 46.69 -9.83 -12.71
CA GLY A 533 48.00 -9.74 -12.12
C GLY A 533 48.47 -8.29 -12.29
N MET A 534 48.89 -7.68 -11.21
CA MET A 534 49.69 -6.46 -11.26
C MET A 534 50.78 -6.65 -12.32
N PRO A 535 50.98 -5.72 -13.26
CA PRO A 535 52.19 -5.78 -14.08
C PRO A 535 53.37 -5.64 -13.14
N ASP A 536 54.16 -6.71 -13.13
CA ASP A 536 55.48 -6.78 -12.50
C ASP A 536 56.33 -5.64 -13.06
N MET A 537 56.46 -4.53 -12.30
CA MET A 537 57.47 -3.50 -12.53
C MET A 537 58.81 -3.99 -11.95
N GLY A 538 59.26 -5.11 -12.47
CA GLY A 538 60.61 -5.61 -12.31
C GLY A 538 61.52 -4.94 -13.33
N GLY A 539 62.44 -4.15 -12.89
CA GLY A 539 63.64 -3.87 -13.66
C GLY A 539 63.87 -2.47 -14.12
N MET A 540 64.38 -1.63 -13.27
CA MET A 540 65.48 -0.73 -13.69
C MET A 540 66.31 -0.37 -12.47
N GLY A 541 67.30 -1.27 -12.23
CA GLY A 541 68.42 -0.96 -11.35
C GLY A 541 69.45 -0.13 -12.09
N GLY A 542 70.11 0.76 -11.37
CA GLY A 542 71.49 1.13 -11.68
C GLY A 542 71.70 2.55 -12.17
N MET A 543 72.23 3.32 -11.36
CA MET A 543 73.40 4.21 -11.49
C MET A 543 73.10 5.45 -10.63
N GLY A 544 73.79 5.67 -9.54
CA GLY A 544 75.22 5.80 -9.41
C GLY A 544 75.60 7.25 -9.29
N GLY A 545 75.90 7.70 -8.06
CA GLY A 545 77.05 8.52 -7.89
C GLY A 545 76.95 10.02 -7.80
N MET A 546 77.45 10.48 -6.66
CA MET A 546 78.14 11.79 -6.49
C MET A 546 77.24 13.01 -6.36
N GLY A 547 77.28 13.73 -5.30
CA GLY A 547 78.33 14.35 -4.55
C GLY A 547 77.90 15.71 -4.15
N GLY A 548 78.00 16.04 -2.92
CA GLY A 548 78.78 17.13 -2.39
C GLY A 548 78.15 18.52 -2.30
N MET A 549 78.14 18.98 -1.05
CA MET A 549 78.41 20.35 -0.63
C MET A 549 77.30 21.41 -0.96
N MET A 550 76.70 21.95 -0.08
CA MET A 550 76.97 22.82 1.05
C MET A 550 75.70 22.96 1.90
#